data_6e877a6aae803b82c6b3dc07c67b95c7
#
_entry.id   6e877a6aae803b82c6b3dc07c67b95c7
#
_cell.length_a   1.000
_cell.length_b   1.000
_cell.length_c   1.000
_cell.angle_alpha   90.00
_cell.angle_beta   90.00
_cell.angle_gamma   90.00
#
_symmetry.space_group_name_H-M   'P 1'
#
loop_
_entity.id
_entity.type
_entity.pdbx_description
1 polymer ?
#
loop_
_entity_poly.entity_id
_entity_poly.type
_entity_poly.pdbx_seq_one_letter_code
_entity_poly.pdbx_strand_id
1 'polypeptide(L)'
;MILPEQLTLEYLSREYQKDRFSDSALSAPEQKIRVVDPSDGKVWGFLVIDNTRRGPGLGGIRAAHDLSLNEVGRLARSMTLKNSAANIPFGGGKSGIVANPIFLRQNPSLKEKFIKLFAEAIFPEERYIPAPDMGTD
;
A
#
# COMPACT_ATOMS: atom_id res chain seq x y z
N MET A 1 8.21 5.10 -19.58
CA MET A 1 7.35 5.53 -18.46
C MET A 1 7.72 6.95 -18.08
N ILE A 2 6.75 7.83 -18.07
CA ILE A 2 6.93 9.22 -17.64
C ILE A 2 6.31 9.30 -16.23
N LEU A 3 7.14 9.56 -15.24
CA LEU A 3 6.68 9.69 -13.86
C LEU A 3 5.94 11.02 -13.67
N PRO A 4 4.93 11.04 -12.78
CA PRO A 4 4.27 12.29 -12.40
C PRO A 4 5.24 13.18 -11.59
N GLU A 5 4.93 14.46 -11.54
CA GLU A 5 5.69 15.40 -10.71
C GLU A 5 5.44 15.18 -9.21
N GLN A 6 4.21 14.74 -8.88
CA GLN A 6 3.76 14.56 -7.51
C GLN A 6 2.76 13.41 -7.45
N LEU A 7 2.76 12.71 -6.33
CA LEU A 7 1.73 11.74 -5.96
C LEU A 7 1.04 12.19 -4.68
N THR A 8 -0.27 11.97 -4.61
CA THR A 8 -1.08 12.30 -3.43
C THR A 8 -1.93 11.11 -3.02
N LEU A 9 -2.43 11.14 -1.79
CA LEU A 9 -3.28 10.10 -1.22
C LEU A 9 -4.75 10.45 -1.44
N GLU A 10 -5.50 9.51 -2.02
CA GLU A 10 -6.96 9.59 -2.15
C GLU A 10 -7.59 8.58 -1.20
N TYR A 11 -8.15 9.08 -0.11
CA TYR A 11 -8.81 8.25 0.90
C TYR A 11 -10.18 7.82 0.40
N LEU A 12 -10.44 6.51 0.37
CA LEU A 12 -11.73 6.00 -0.07
C LEU A 12 -12.75 6.08 1.07
N SER A 13 -14.01 6.32 0.70
CA SER A 13 -15.11 6.38 1.66
C SER A 13 -15.34 5.02 2.32
N ARG A 14 -16.00 5.02 3.48
CA ARG A 14 -16.35 3.78 4.21
C ARG A 14 -17.20 2.80 3.37
N GLU A 15 -17.97 3.30 2.41
CA GLU A 15 -18.77 2.46 1.52
C GLU A 15 -17.91 1.56 0.65
N TYR A 16 -16.75 2.08 0.20
CA TYR A 16 -15.76 1.28 -0.55
C TYR A 16 -14.96 0.33 0.33
N GLN A 17 -15.01 0.52 1.66
CA GLN A 17 -14.27 -0.29 2.60
C GLN A 17 -15.05 -1.50 3.09
N LYS A 18 -16.38 -1.51 2.87
CA LYS A 18 -17.22 -2.64 3.26
C LYS A 18 -17.01 -3.78 2.30
N ASP A 19 -16.45 -4.86 2.79
CA ASP A 19 -16.46 -6.13 2.09
C ASP A 19 -17.84 -6.76 2.25
N ARG A 20 -18.45 -7.18 1.15
CA ARG A 20 -19.77 -7.86 1.16
C ARG A 20 -19.75 -9.18 1.93
N PHE A 21 -18.56 -9.70 2.19
CA PHE A 21 -18.35 -10.98 2.85
C PHE A 21 -17.76 -10.85 4.26
N SER A 22 -17.61 -9.64 4.76
CA SER A 22 -17.12 -9.45 6.12
C SER A 22 -18.22 -9.79 7.11
N ASP A 23 -18.31 -11.05 7.43
CA ASP A 23 -18.97 -11.45 8.64
C ASP A 23 -18.16 -10.96 9.84
N SER A 24 -18.84 -10.56 10.86
CA SER A 24 -18.45 -9.93 12.10
C SER A 24 -17.12 -10.34 12.76
N ALA A 25 -16.50 -11.44 12.38
CA ALA A 25 -15.23 -11.92 12.94
C ALA A 25 -14.00 -11.33 12.27
N LEU A 26 -14.14 -10.84 11.02
CA LEU A 26 -13.08 -10.24 10.25
C LEU A 26 -13.53 -8.84 9.84
N SER A 27 -13.24 -7.86 10.70
CA SER A 27 -13.56 -6.46 10.40
C SER A 27 -12.96 -6.03 9.07
N ALA A 28 -13.64 -5.10 8.38
CA ALA A 28 -13.08 -4.44 7.21
C ALA A 28 -11.77 -3.74 7.55
N PRO A 29 -10.87 -3.53 6.58
CA PRO A 29 -9.68 -2.71 6.80
C PRO A 29 -10.05 -1.33 7.35
N GLU A 30 -9.19 -0.78 8.18
CA GLU A 30 -9.42 0.55 8.75
C GLU A 30 -9.39 1.64 7.69
N GLN A 31 -8.51 1.49 6.67
CA GLN A 31 -8.39 2.49 5.62
C GLN A 31 -7.90 1.88 4.31
N LYS A 32 -8.57 2.22 3.21
CA LYS A 32 -8.13 1.92 1.84
C LYS A 32 -7.85 3.24 1.12
N ILE A 33 -6.69 3.32 0.46
CA ILE A 33 -6.16 4.55 -0.13
C ILE A 33 -5.62 4.24 -1.52
N ARG A 34 -5.93 5.11 -2.50
CA ARG A 34 -5.24 5.13 -3.79
C ARG A 34 -4.16 6.19 -3.76
N VAL A 35 -3.04 5.89 -4.39
CA VAL A 35 -1.96 6.85 -4.59
C VAL A 35 -2.06 7.32 -6.04
N VAL A 36 -2.38 8.60 -6.21
CA VAL A 36 -2.77 9.14 -7.51
C VAL A 36 -1.92 10.35 -7.91
N ASP A 37 -1.81 10.55 -9.21
CA ASP A 37 -1.32 11.81 -9.77
C ASP A 37 -2.46 12.84 -9.69
N PRO A 38 -2.31 13.93 -8.93
CA PRO A 38 -3.41 14.90 -8.78
C PRO A 38 -3.71 15.67 -10.07
N SER A 39 -2.81 15.67 -11.05
CA SER A 39 -3.01 16.40 -12.31
C SER A 39 -4.02 15.71 -13.24
N ASP A 40 -4.09 14.39 -13.25
CA ASP A 40 -4.94 13.63 -14.16
C ASP A 40 -5.79 12.54 -13.47
N GLY A 41 -5.57 12.32 -12.17
CA GLY A 41 -6.28 11.30 -11.40
C GLY A 41 -5.79 9.87 -11.64
N LYS A 42 -4.72 9.68 -12.43
CA LYS A 42 -4.19 8.34 -12.69
C LYS A 42 -3.71 7.68 -11.41
N VAL A 43 -4.10 6.43 -11.22
CA VAL A 43 -3.69 5.62 -10.07
C VAL A 43 -2.32 5.01 -10.33
N TRP A 44 -1.38 5.30 -9.44
CA TRP A 44 -0.01 4.79 -9.50
C TRP A 44 0.30 3.75 -8.43
N GLY A 45 -0.56 3.63 -7.43
CA GLY A 45 -0.39 2.64 -6.38
C GLY A 45 -1.53 2.62 -5.40
N PHE A 46 -1.36 1.80 -4.37
CA PHE A 46 -2.36 1.59 -3.33
C PHE A 46 -1.70 1.48 -1.97
N LEU A 47 -2.44 1.86 -0.93
CA LEU A 47 -2.07 1.68 0.46
C LEU A 47 -3.31 1.20 1.23
N VAL A 48 -3.18 0.09 1.94
CA VAL A 48 -4.24 -0.40 2.82
C VAL A 48 -3.68 -0.52 4.23
N ILE A 49 -4.37 0.13 5.16
CA ILE A 49 -4.14 -0.03 6.59
C ILE A 49 -5.23 -0.96 7.09
N ASP A 50 -4.85 -2.19 7.43
CA ASP A 50 -5.81 -3.20 7.82
C ASP A 50 -6.21 -3.05 9.28
N ASN A 51 -5.24 -2.98 10.16
CA ASN A 51 -5.51 -2.95 11.60
C ASN A 51 -4.36 -2.30 12.35
N THR A 52 -4.68 -1.39 13.27
CA THR A 52 -3.68 -0.66 14.08
C THR A 52 -3.84 -0.91 15.58
N ARG A 53 -4.59 -1.93 15.98
CA ARG A 53 -4.82 -2.23 17.42
C ARG A 53 -3.54 -2.55 18.18
N ARG A 54 -2.56 -3.15 17.51
CA ARG A 54 -1.25 -3.47 18.09
C ARG A 54 -0.19 -2.41 17.86
N GLY A 55 -0.48 -1.39 17.06
CA GLY A 55 0.44 -0.33 16.68
C GLY A 55 0.28 0.02 15.20
N PRO A 56 1.14 0.89 14.64
CA PRO A 56 1.09 1.24 13.23
C PRO A 56 1.12 0.00 12.33
N GLY A 57 0.41 0.07 11.20
CA GLY A 57 0.38 -1.02 10.22
C GLY A 57 1.74 -1.18 9.56
N LEU A 58 2.39 -2.31 9.75
CA LEU A 58 3.68 -2.63 9.14
C LEU A 58 3.48 -3.55 7.94
N GLY A 59 4.07 -3.20 6.82
CA GLY A 59 4.09 -4.05 5.63
C GLY A 59 4.92 -3.46 4.51
N GLY A 60 5.30 -4.33 3.56
CA GLY A 60 6.19 -3.96 2.46
C GLY A 60 5.49 -3.19 1.34
N ILE A 61 6.31 -2.52 0.52
CA ILE A 61 5.88 -1.86 -0.72
C ILE A 61 6.14 -2.82 -1.87
N ARG A 62 5.08 -3.39 -2.44
CA ARG A 62 5.21 -4.33 -3.58
C ARG A 62 5.14 -3.57 -4.90
N ALA A 63 5.87 -4.04 -5.91
CA ALA A 63 5.71 -3.57 -7.28
C ALA A 63 5.18 -4.71 -8.15
N ALA A 64 4.07 -4.47 -8.84
CA ALA A 64 3.49 -5.39 -9.80
C ALA A 64 2.66 -4.61 -10.82
N HIS A 65 2.68 -5.05 -12.10
CA HIS A 65 1.95 -4.35 -13.15
C HIS A 65 0.43 -4.53 -13.06
N ASP A 66 -0.01 -5.63 -12.46
CA ASP A 66 -1.43 -6.01 -12.31
C ASP A 66 -1.94 -5.82 -10.86
N LEU A 67 -1.23 -5.05 -10.06
CA LEU A 67 -1.59 -4.82 -8.68
C LEU A 67 -2.97 -4.16 -8.57
N SER A 68 -3.80 -4.67 -7.65
CA SER A 68 -5.13 -4.13 -7.39
C SER A 68 -5.30 -3.76 -5.92
N LEU A 69 -6.29 -2.91 -5.64
CA LEU A 69 -6.65 -2.53 -4.27
C LEU A 69 -7.05 -3.75 -3.44
N ASN A 70 -7.80 -4.69 -4.03
CA ASN A 70 -8.23 -5.91 -3.35
C ASN A 70 -7.05 -6.81 -2.98
N GLU A 71 -6.07 -6.93 -3.87
CA GLU A 71 -4.86 -7.69 -3.58
C GLU A 71 -4.05 -7.07 -2.46
N VAL A 72 -3.84 -5.77 -2.50
CA VAL A 72 -3.13 -5.04 -1.43
C VAL A 72 -3.89 -5.20 -0.10
N GLY A 73 -5.21 -5.16 -0.12
CA GLY A 73 -6.05 -5.40 1.06
C GLY A 73 -5.85 -6.79 1.66
N ARG A 74 -5.81 -7.83 0.82
CA ARG A 74 -5.54 -9.21 1.29
C ARG A 74 -4.16 -9.34 1.90
N LEU A 75 -3.16 -8.71 1.27
CA LEU A 75 -1.79 -8.72 1.78
C LEU A 75 -1.66 -7.95 3.10
N ALA A 76 -2.37 -6.83 3.23
CA ALA A 76 -2.43 -6.08 4.49
C ALA A 76 -3.02 -6.92 5.63
N ARG A 77 -4.09 -7.69 5.37
CA ARG A 77 -4.66 -8.63 6.35
C ARG A 77 -3.66 -9.71 6.72
N SER A 78 -2.93 -10.26 5.76
CA SER A 78 -1.86 -11.22 6.04
C SER A 78 -0.79 -10.64 6.95
N MET A 79 -0.45 -9.37 6.79
CA MET A 79 0.51 -8.68 7.66
C MET A 79 -0.03 -8.52 9.07
N THR A 80 -1.33 -8.20 9.23
CA THR A 80 -1.97 -8.16 10.56
C THR A 80 -1.79 -9.50 11.29
N LEU A 81 -2.06 -10.60 10.60
CA LEU A 81 -1.95 -11.94 11.18
C LEU A 81 -0.50 -12.33 11.49
N LYS A 82 0.43 -12.04 10.56
CA LYS A 82 1.86 -12.34 10.73
C LYS A 82 2.46 -11.56 11.90
N ASN A 83 2.18 -10.28 11.98
CA ASN A 83 2.72 -9.41 13.03
C ASN A 83 2.17 -9.81 14.40
N SER A 84 0.89 -10.19 14.45
CA SER A 84 0.27 -10.72 15.66
C SER A 84 0.89 -12.05 16.08
N ALA A 85 1.07 -12.99 15.16
CA ALA A 85 1.68 -14.30 15.43
C ALA A 85 3.13 -14.14 15.90
N ALA A 86 3.87 -13.17 15.38
CA ALA A 86 5.24 -12.86 15.80
C ALA A 86 5.29 -12.08 17.13
N ASN A 87 4.15 -11.68 17.65
CA ASN A 87 4.01 -10.91 18.90
C ASN A 87 4.84 -9.61 18.89
N ILE A 88 4.88 -8.92 17.74
CA ILE A 88 5.53 -7.63 17.64
C ILE A 88 4.50 -6.49 17.80
N PRO A 89 4.91 -5.29 18.23
CA PRO A 89 4.00 -4.18 18.54
C PRO A 89 3.56 -3.42 17.29
N PHE A 90 3.13 -4.14 16.23
CA PHE A 90 2.67 -3.57 14.97
C PHE A 90 1.37 -4.21 14.52
N GLY A 91 0.52 -3.40 13.93
CA GLY A 91 -0.62 -3.87 13.16
C GLY A 91 -0.21 -4.29 11.74
N GLY A 92 -1.17 -4.44 10.87
CA GLY A 92 -0.96 -4.83 9.48
C GLY A 92 -1.28 -3.70 8.51
N GLY A 93 -0.38 -3.49 7.58
CA GLY A 93 -0.56 -2.60 6.44
C GLY A 93 0.19 -3.14 5.24
N LYS A 94 -0.16 -2.65 4.06
CA LYS A 94 0.51 -3.01 2.81
C LYS A 94 0.34 -1.89 1.82
N SER A 95 1.34 -1.71 1.00
CA SER A 95 1.24 -0.78 -0.12
C SER A 95 1.85 -1.40 -1.37
N GLY A 96 1.63 -0.76 -2.49
CA GLY A 96 2.21 -1.24 -3.73
C GLY A 96 2.17 -0.20 -4.82
N ILE A 97 3.10 -0.35 -5.76
CA ILE A 97 3.27 0.47 -6.95
C ILE A 97 2.80 -0.34 -8.15
N VAL A 98 1.96 0.28 -8.99
CA VAL A 98 1.51 -0.34 -10.24
C VAL A 98 2.61 -0.12 -11.29
N ALA A 99 3.55 -1.04 -11.34
CA ALA A 99 4.66 -0.99 -12.29
C ALA A 99 5.24 -2.39 -12.50
N ASN A 100 5.78 -2.63 -13.70
CA ASN A 100 6.44 -3.88 -14.00
C ASN A 100 7.79 -3.96 -13.26
N PRO A 101 7.98 -4.92 -12.34
CA PRO A 101 9.22 -5.02 -11.57
C PRO A 101 10.45 -5.32 -12.43
N ILE A 102 10.29 -6.03 -13.55
CA ILE A 102 11.39 -6.30 -14.49
C ILE A 102 11.85 -4.98 -15.13
N PHE A 103 10.90 -4.16 -15.57
CA PHE A 103 11.21 -2.84 -16.13
C PHE A 103 11.94 -1.96 -15.12
N LEU A 104 11.48 -1.94 -13.87
CA LEU A 104 12.14 -1.18 -12.81
C LEU A 104 13.56 -1.67 -12.53
N ARG A 105 13.76 -2.98 -12.54
CA ARG A 105 15.11 -3.57 -12.36
C ARG A 105 16.07 -3.18 -13.47
N GLN A 106 15.56 -3.06 -14.70
CA GLN A 106 16.35 -2.64 -15.86
C GLN A 106 16.62 -1.15 -15.92
N ASN A 107 15.89 -0.35 -15.13
CA ASN A 107 15.99 1.10 -15.07
C ASN A 107 16.19 1.59 -13.64
N PRO A 108 17.39 1.38 -13.04
CA PRO A 108 17.62 1.68 -11.61
C PRO A 108 17.36 3.13 -11.22
N SER A 109 17.73 4.10 -12.06
CA SER A 109 17.48 5.52 -11.80
C SER A 109 15.99 5.83 -11.75
N LEU A 110 15.20 5.26 -12.65
CA LEU A 110 13.77 5.42 -12.68
C LEU A 110 13.12 4.76 -11.45
N LYS A 111 13.58 3.55 -11.10
CA LYS A 111 13.13 2.84 -9.90
C LYS A 111 13.33 3.69 -8.65
N GLU A 112 14.53 4.23 -8.48
CA GLU A 112 14.85 5.08 -7.33
C GLU A 112 13.94 6.30 -7.24
N LYS A 113 13.76 7.00 -8.37
CA LYS A 113 12.88 8.18 -8.42
C LYS A 113 11.44 7.83 -8.09
N PHE A 114 10.94 6.71 -8.63
CA PHE A 114 9.57 6.27 -8.40
C PHE A 114 9.35 5.90 -6.93
N ILE A 115 10.25 5.12 -6.35
CA ILE A 115 10.16 4.73 -4.93
C ILE A 115 10.22 5.97 -4.04
N LYS A 116 11.11 6.92 -4.33
CA LYS A 116 11.21 8.17 -3.59
C LYS A 116 9.91 8.96 -3.66
N LEU A 117 9.36 9.12 -4.85
CA LEU A 117 8.11 9.84 -5.08
C LEU A 117 6.94 9.19 -4.32
N PHE A 118 6.87 7.86 -4.37
CA PHE A 118 5.86 7.09 -3.64
C PHE A 118 6.05 7.21 -2.13
N ALA A 119 7.27 7.08 -1.65
CA ALA A 119 7.59 7.21 -0.22
C ALA A 119 7.22 8.60 0.31
N GLU A 120 7.50 9.65 -0.43
CA GLU A 120 7.11 11.01 -0.06
C GLU A 120 5.59 11.17 0.02
N ALA A 121 4.84 10.49 -0.86
CA ALA A 121 3.38 10.52 -0.85
C ALA A 121 2.79 9.82 0.38
N ILE A 122 3.33 8.67 0.78
CA ILE A 122 2.81 7.89 1.90
C ILE A 122 3.35 8.33 3.27
N PHE A 123 4.43 9.09 3.31
CA PHE A 123 5.08 9.54 4.54
C PHE A 123 4.14 10.26 5.52
N PRO A 124 3.20 11.13 5.08
CA PRO A 124 2.27 11.79 5.99
C PRO A 124 1.28 10.84 6.69
N GLU A 125 1.11 9.62 6.19
CA GLU A 125 0.21 8.65 6.81
C GLU A 125 0.95 7.89 7.93
N GLU A 126 0.83 8.42 9.14
CA GLU A 126 1.57 7.92 10.31
C GLU A 126 1.12 6.53 10.79
N ARG A 127 -0.04 6.06 10.35
CA ARG A 127 -0.56 4.73 10.71
C ARG A 127 0.11 3.59 9.92
N TYR A 128 0.99 3.92 8.98
CA TYR A 128 1.66 2.95 8.13
C TYR A 128 3.18 3.07 8.21
N ILE A 129 3.85 1.91 8.39
CA ILE A 129 5.31 1.81 8.35
C ILE A 129 5.68 0.92 7.17
N PRO A 130 6.31 1.48 6.13
CA PRO A 130 6.71 0.72 4.95
C PRO A 130 8.00 -0.08 5.19
N ALA A 131 8.11 -1.18 4.45
CA ALA A 131 9.32 -1.99 4.35
C ALA A 131 9.55 -2.38 2.88
N PRO A 132 10.74 -2.85 2.51
CA PRO A 132 10.96 -3.41 1.17
C PRO A 132 10.12 -4.68 0.94
N ASP A 133 9.78 -4.94 -0.32
CA ASP A 133 9.07 -6.15 -0.75
C ASP A 133 9.46 -6.47 -2.20
N MET A 134 8.81 -7.48 -2.79
CA MET A 134 9.08 -7.89 -4.16
C MET A 134 8.93 -6.75 -5.15
N GLY A 135 9.95 -6.53 -5.95
CA GLY A 135 10.01 -5.47 -6.96
C GLY A 135 10.54 -4.14 -6.47
N THR A 136 10.63 -3.92 -5.16
CA THR A 136 11.18 -2.67 -4.59
C THR A 136 12.45 -2.90 -3.77
N ASP A 137 12.79 -4.13 -3.57
CA ASP A 137 14.03 -4.56 -2.91
C ASP A 137 15.31 -4.34 -3.75
#